data_b3e305fb682fe2279dec9b6045e1c9a3
#
_entry.id   b3e305fb682fe2279dec9b6045e1c9a3
#
_cell.length_a   1.000
_cell.length_b   1.000
_cell.length_c   1.000
_cell.angle_alpha   90.00
_cell.angle_beta   90.00
_cell.angle_gamma   90.00
#
_symmetry.space_group_name_H-M   'P 1'
#
loop_
_entity.id
_entity.type
_entity.pdbx_description
1 polymer ?
#
loop_
_entity_poly.entity_id
_entity_poly.type
_entity_poly.pdbx_seq_one_letter_code
_entity_poly.pdbx_strand_id
1 'polypeptide(L)'
;MFSLPQLVLRVLQFLCVLIALALVASAIDDQFFGNSSVNWAVFVAVFSMIVIFYGMAAAFVESLAQPMILGAMDGLATIFNFIAGVVLAARLGVHSCSNRGYLVSNSLTQGMAERCRLLQAATAFFWFAFALFAASIAMDFIGGGSNMARRSNVRKSGPTMSQV
;
A
#
# COMPACT_ATOMS: atom_id res chain seq x y z
N MET A 1 -3.46 18.85 -11.33
CA MET A 1 -4.03 17.85 -12.26
C MET A 1 -3.32 16.52 -12.02
N PHE A 2 -4.03 15.51 -11.56
CA PHE A 2 -3.48 14.16 -11.47
C PHE A 2 -3.14 13.65 -12.87
N SER A 3 -1.96 13.07 -13.03
CA SER A 3 -1.57 12.43 -14.28
C SER A 3 -2.30 11.11 -14.46
N LEU A 4 -2.64 10.74 -15.68
CA LEU A 4 -3.28 9.46 -16.01
C LEU A 4 -2.56 8.26 -15.35
N PRO A 5 -1.21 8.17 -15.35
CA PRO A 5 -0.50 7.10 -14.68
C PRO A 5 -0.77 7.01 -13.17
N GLN A 6 -0.96 8.16 -12.50
CA GLN A 6 -1.25 8.20 -11.08
C GLN A 6 -2.64 7.65 -10.75
N LEU A 7 -3.63 7.95 -11.60
CA LEU A 7 -4.98 7.38 -11.47
C LEU A 7 -4.96 5.85 -11.68
N VAL A 8 -4.22 5.37 -12.66
CA VAL A 8 -4.06 3.92 -12.91
C VAL A 8 -3.42 3.23 -11.71
N LEU A 9 -2.37 3.82 -11.11
CA LEU A 9 -1.77 3.28 -9.90
C LEU A 9 -2.77 3.20 -8.74
N ARG A 10 -3.61 4.23 -8.53
CA ARG A 10 -4.65 4.21 -7.48
C ARG A 10 -5.65 3.07 -7.69
N VAL A 11 -6.08 2.83 -8.91
CA VAL A 11 -6.99 1.72 -9.23
C VAL A 11 -6.32 0.37 -8.95
N LEU A 12 -5.06 0.19 -9.36
CA LEU A 12 -4.32 -1.04 -9.09
C LEU A 12 -4.08 -1.26 -7.59
N GLN A 13 -3.73 -0.21 -6.84
CA GLN A 13 -3.62 -0.25 -5.38
C GLN A 13 -4.94 -0.70 -4.75
N PHE A 14 -6.07 -0.10 -5.19
CA PHE A 14 -7.39 -0.45 -4.69
C PHE A 14 -7.70 -1.94 -4.89
N LEU A 15 -7.47 -2.47 -6.09
CA LEU A 15 -7.73 -3.88 -6.39
C LEU A 15 -6.86 -4.81 -5.55
N CYS A 16 -5.55 -4.54 -5.45
CA CYS A 16 -4.65 -5.37 -4.65
C CYS A 16 -5.00 -5.36 -3.16
N VAL A 17 -5.30 -4.19 -2.60
CA VAL A 17 -5.65 -4.05 -1.18
C VAL A 17 -7.02 -4.64 -0.88
N LEU A 18 -8.00 -4.50 -1.79
CA LEU A 18 -9.31 -5.11 -1.67
C LEU A 18 -9.22 -6.64 -1.61
N ILE A 19 -8.42 -7.23 -2.50
CA ILE A 19 -8.20 -8.68 -2.51
C ILE A 19 -7.48 -9.12 -1.22
N ALA A 20 -6.43 -8.40 -0.80
CA ALA A 20 -5.74 -8.68 0.46
C ALA A 20 -6.69 -8.62 1.66
N LEU A 21 -7.54 -7.59 1.73
CA LEU A 21 -8.54 -7.45 2.79
C LEU A 21 -9.54 -8.62 2.79
N ALA A 22 -10.07 -8.99 1.63
CA ALA A 22 -11.00 -10.10 1.51
C ALA A 22 -10.37 -11.43 1.96
N LEU A 23 -9.13 -11.71 1.54
CA LEU A 23 -8.40 -12.92 1.91
C LEU A 23 -8.12 -13.00 3.43
N VAL A 24 -7.70 -11.88 4.03
CA VAL A 24 -7.44 -11.84 5.47
C VAL A 24 -8.74 -11.89 6.27
N ALA A 25 -9.81 -11.25 5.81
CA ALA A 25 -11.12 -11.33 6.43
C ALA A 25 -11.66 -12.77 6.44
N SER A 26 -11.56 -13.47 5.30
CA SER A 26 -11.90 -14.89 5.20
C SER A 26 -11.06 -15.77 6.15
N ALA A 27 -9.76 -15.47 6.29
CA ALA A 27 -8.90 -16.17 7.24
C ALA A 27 -9.25 -15.88 8.71
N ILE A 28 -9.94 -14.79 9.02
CA ILE A 28 -10.42 -14.48 10.36
C ILE A 28 -11.71 -15.28 10.68
N ASP A 29 -12.61 -15.40 9.72
CA ASP A 29 -13.85 -16.13 9.88
C ASP A 29 -13.60 -17.58 10.32
N ASP A 30 -12.58 -18.20 9.76
CA ASP A 30 -12.16 -19.58 10.04
C ASP A 30 -11.26 -19.74 11.28
N GLN A 31 -11.04 -18.72 12.10
CA GLN A 31 -10.11 -18.83 13.23
C GLN A 31 -10.74 -19.34 14.51
N PHE A 32 -10.10 -20.31 15.17
CA PHE A 32 -10.52 -20.78 16.50
C PHE A 32 -10.09 -19.82 17.63
N PHE A 33 -8.96 -19.13 17.45
CA PHE A 33 -8.45 -18.14 18.40
C PHE A 33 -7.73 -17.01 17.67
N GLY A 34 -7.81 -15.79 18.21
CA GLY A 34 -7.25 -14.59 17.62
C GLY A 34 -5.74 -14.66 17.45
N ASN A 35 -5.23 -14.15 16.33
CA ASN A 35 -3.81 -14.07 16.06
C ASN A 35 -3.39 -12.63 15.76
N SER A 36 -2.44 -12.09 16.53
CA SER A 36 -1.99 -10.70 16.42
C SER A 36 -1.46 -10.35 15.01
N SER A 37 -0.82 -11.30 14.32
CA SER A 37 -0.28 -11.06 12.98
C SER A 37 -1.40 -10.91 11.93
N VAL A 38 -2.49 -11.66 12.09
CA VAL A 38 -3.66 -11.55 11.21
C VAL A 38 -4.42 -10.27 11.49
N ASN A 39 -4.59 -9.90 12.76
CA ASN A 39 -5.22 -8.63 13.16
C ASN A 39 -4.43 -7.42 12.65
N TRP A 40 -3.08 -7.48 12.71
CA TRP A 40 -2.21 -6.48 12.11
C TRP A 40 -2.44 -6.38 10.59
N ALA A 41 -2.53 -7.50 9.89
CA ALA A 41 -2.76 -7.52 8.44
C ALA A 41 -4.11 -6.87 8.07
N VAL A 42 -5.19 -7.12 8.85
CA VAL A 42 -6.48 -6.43 8.65
C VAL A 42 -6.34 -4.93 8.85
N PHE A 43 -5.69 -4.51 9.94
CA PHE A 43 -5.47 -3.10 10.22
C PHE A 43 -4.76 -2.42 9.04
N VAL A 44 -3.68 -3.03 8.52
CA VAL A 44 -2.92 -2.51 7.38
C VAL A 44 -3.78 -2.42 6.13
N ALA A 45 -4.59 -3.44 5.82
CA ALA A 45 -5.47 -3.43 4.66
C ALA A 45 -6.53 -2.33 4.76
N VAL A 46 -7.19 -2.17 5.92
CA VAL A 46 -8.18 -1.11 6.15
C VAL A 46 -7.53 0.27 6.09
N PHE A 47 -6.37 0.46 6.71
CA PHE A 47 -5.62 1.71 6.64
C PHE A 47 -5.26 2.06 5.20
N SER A 48 -4.74 1.09 4.43
CA SER A 48 -4.41 1.29 3.02
C SER A 48 -5.63 1.67 2.17
N MET A 49 -6.80 1.09 2.45
CA MET A 49 -8.06 1.48 1.80
C MET A 49 -8.40 2.95 2.07
N ILE A 50 -8.28 3.41 3.31
CA ILE A 50 -8.54 4.82 3.67
C ILE A 50 -7.58 5.74 2.90
N VAL A 51 -6.29 5.39 2.83
CA VAL A 51 -5.29 6.15 2.07
C VAL A 51 -5.64 6.23 0.58
N ILE A 52 -6.08 5.12 -0.01
CA ILE A 52 -6.47 5.07 -1.43
C ILE A 52 -7.70 5.94 -1.68
N PHE A 53 -8.73 5.85 -0.83
CA PHE A 53 -9.94 6.69 -0.96
C PHE A 53 -9.62 8.18 -0.79
N TYR A 54 -8.75 8.53 0.16
CA TYR A 54 -8.27 9.90 0.31
C TYR A 54 -7.53 10.37 -0.94
N GLY A 55 -6.61 9.56 -1.48
CA GLY A 55 -5.87 9.87 -2.70
C GLY A 55 -6.77 10.00 -3.93
N MET A 56 -7.82 9.16 -4.05
CA MET A 56 -8.81 9.30 -5.11
C MET A 56 -9.66 10.57 -4.94
N ALA A 57 -10.10 10.88 -3.73
CA ALA A 57 -10.84 12.12 -3.46
C ALA A 57 -10.00 13.37 -3.77
N ALA A 58 -8.72 13.36 -3.44
CA ALA A 58 -7.79 14.44 -3.75
C ALA A 58 -7.55 14.62 -5.27
N ALA A 59 -7.83 13.59 -6.09
CA ALA A 59 -7.78 13.72 -7.54
C ALA A 59 -8.90 14.59 -8.11
N PHE A 60 -10.05 14.65 -7.42
CA PHE A 60 -11.24 15.40 -7.84
C PHE A 60 -11.39 16.72 -7.08
N VAL A 61 -10.84 16.84 -5.88
CA VAL A 61 -11.00 18.00 -4.99
C VAL A 61 -9.64 18.64 -4.72
N GLU A 62 -9.38 19.78 -5.35
CA GLU A 62 -8.08 20.48 -5.28
C GLU A 62 -7.67 20.87 -3.84
N SER A 63 -8.65 21.19 -2.98
CA SER A 63 -8.38 21.52 -1.58
C SER A 63 -7.80 20.37 -0.75
N LEU A 64 -8.05 19.12 -1.15
CA LEU A 64 -7.50 17.90 -0.52
C LEU A 64 -6.15 17.50 -1.12
N ALA A 65 -5.77 18.05 -2.27
CA ALA A 65 -4.54 17.70 -3.00
C ALA A 65 -3.28 18.34 -2.38
N GLN A 66 -3.10 18.19 -1.06
CA GLN A 66 -1.89 18.65 -0.38
C GLN A 66 -0.78 17.62 -0.54
N PRO A 67 0.33 17.94 -1.27
CA PRO A 67 1.35 16.95 -1.61
C PRO A 67 2.06 16.39 -0.37
N MET A 68 2.18 17.17 0.69
CA MET A 68 2.80 16.73 1.94
C MET A 68 1.96 15.65 2.65
N ILE A 69 0.64 15.84 2.69
CA ILE A 69 -0.28 14.88 3.34
C ILE A 69 -0.37 13.59 2.52
N LEU A 70 -0.53 13.73 1.19
CA LEU A 70 -0.58 12.58 0.28
C LEU A 70 0.72 11.76 0.36
N GLY A 71 1.87 12.40 0.30
CA GLY A 71 3.17 11.73 0.42
C GLY A 71 3.38 11.04 1.77
N ALA A 72 2.95 11.67 2.87
CA ALA A 72 3.04 11.08 4.21
C ALA A 72 2.13 9.86 4.35
N MET A 73 0.89 9.93 3.86
CA MET A 73 -0.07 8.83 3.90
C MET A 73 0.38 7.64 3.03
N ASP A 74 0.86 7.90 1.82
CA ASP A 74 1.42 6.87 0.94
C ASP A 74 2.70 6.26 1.52
N GLY A 75 3.54 7.08 2.18
CA GLY A 75 4.72 6.61 2.89
C GLY A 75 4.39 5.66 4.03
N LEU A 76 3.42 6.00 4.87
CA LEU A 76 2.95 5.13 5.95
C LEU A 76 2.32 3.84 5.39
N ALA A 77 1.49 3.94 4.35
CA ALA A 77 0.91 2.77 3.70
C ALA A 77 2.00 1.85 3.12
N THR A 78 3.04 2.41 2.51
CA THR A 78 4.20 1.65 2.00
C THR A 78 4.87 0.86 3.12
N ILE A 79 5.20 1.52 4.22
CA ILE A 79 5.88 0.88 5.37
C ILE A 79 4.98 -0.20 5.99
N PHE A 80 3.70 0.07 6.18
CA PHE A 80 2.77 -0.87 6.79
C PHE A 80 2.54 -2.11 5.93
N ASN A 81 2.38 -1.95 4.61
CA ASN A 81 2.25 -3.09 3.69
C ASN A 81 3.54 -3.93 3.64
N PHE A 82 4.72 -3.30 3.68
CA PHE A 82 5.99 -4.00 3.81
C PHE A 82 6.05 -4.83 5.09
N ILE A 83 5.73 -4.23 6.24
CA ILE A 83 5.74 -4.93 7.54
C ILE A 83 4.72 -6.08 7.53
N ALA A 84 3.50 -5.88 7.00
CA ALA A 84 2.49 -6.92 6.92
C ALA A 84 2.97 -8.10 6.05
N GLY A 85 3.56 -7.83 4.89
CA GLY A 85 4.14 -8.84 4.01
C GLY A 85 5.25 -9.63 4.70
N VAL A 86 6.18 -8.95 5.38
CA VAL A 86 7.28 -9.59 6.11
C VAL A 86 6.76 -10.43 7.29
N VAL A 87 5.85 -9.90 8.09
CA VAL A 87 5.30 -10.60 9.26
C VAL A 87 4.55 -11.86 8.85
N LEU A 88 3.69 -11.79 7.84
CA LEU A 88 2.97 -12.95 7.34
C LEU A 88 3.93 -13.98 6.72
N ALA A 89 4.88 -13.54 5.88
CA ALA A 89 5.88 -14.42 5.28
C ALA A 89 6.73 -15.14 6.34
N ALA A 90 7.22 -14.42 7.34
CA ALA A 90 8.04 -14.97 8.42
C ALA A 90 7.26 -15.97 9.30
N ARG A 91 6.00 -15.68 9.57
CA ARG A 91 5.13 -16.55 10.40
C ARG A 91 4.65 -17.79 9.67
N LEU A 92 4.38 -17.68 8.37
CA LEU A 92 3.99 -18.82 7.53
C LEU A 92 5.21 -19.69 7.18
N GLY A 93 6.40 -19.11 7.09
CA GLY A 93 7.59 -19.82 6.61
C GLY A 93 7.41 -20.33 5.17
N VAL A 94 8.41 -21.04 4.67
CA VAL A 94 8.40 -21.62 3.30
C VAL A 94 7.91 -23.07 3.39
N HIS A 95 6.67 -23.29 3.79
CA HIS A 95 6.12 -24.63 3.96
C HIS A 95 4.91 -24.85 3.05
N SER A 96 4.73 -26.08 2.59
CA SER A 96 3.56 -26.46 1.80
C SER A 96 2.32 -26.55 2.68
N CYS A 97 1.22 -25.94 2.24
CA CYS A 97 -0.09 -26.06 2.89
C CYS A 97 -0.73 -27.46 2.79
N SER A 98 -0.04 -28.43 2.21
CA SER A 98 -0.43 -29.85 2.20
C SER A 98 0.21 -30.67 3.32
N ASN A 99 1.18 -30.10 4.06
CA ASN A 99 1.87 -30.78 5.15
C ASN A 99 1.06 -30.68 6.45
N ARG A 100 0.38 -31.76 6.83
CA ARG A 100 -0.46 -31.81 8.04
C ARG A 100 0.31 -31.51 9.34
N GLY A 101 1.56 -31.98 9.46
CA GLY A 101 2.38 -31.71 10.63
C GLY A 101 2.65 -30.23 10.81
N TYR A 102 2.98 -29.54 9.72
CA TYR A 102 3.15 -28.08 9.71
C TYR A 102 1.84 -27.34 10.04
N LEU A 103 0.73 -27.74 9.44
CA LEU A 103 -0.56 -27.07 9.66
C LEU A 103 -0.99 -27.11 11.13
N VAL A 104 -0.78 -28.20 11.82
CA VAL A 104 -1.16 -28.35 13.24
C VAL A 104 -0.19 -27.60 14.15
N SER A 105 1.10 -27.55 13.80
CA SER A 105 2.11 -26.90 14.64
C SER A 105 2.14 -25.37 14.50
N ASN A 106 1.62 -24.82 13.39
CA ASN A 106 1.66 -23.40 13.12
C ASN A 106 0.42 -22.66 13.63
N SER A 107 0.61 -21.64 14.46
CA SER A 107 -0.46 -20.88 15.08
C SER A 107 -1.27 -20.02 14.08
N LEU A 108 -0.74 -19.71 12.89
CA LEU A 108 -1.47 -18.99 11.86
C LEU A 108 -2.43 -19.89 11.10
N THR A 109 -2.01 -21.12 10.79
CA THR A 109 -2.78 -22.06 9.98
C THR A 109 -3.84 -22.80 10.80
N GLN A 110 -3.60 -22.98 12.10
CA GLN A 110 -4.53 -23.63 13.05
C GLN A 110 -5.07 -24.98 12.55
N GLY A 111 -4.25 -25.75 11.87
CA GLY A 111 -4.61 -27.05 11.31
C GLY A 111 -5.33 -27.02 9.97
N MET A 112 -5.63 -25.85 9.41
CA MET A 112 -6.43 -25.68 8.19
C MET A 112 -5.56 -25.35 6.97
N ALA A 113 -5.64 -26.19 5.93
CA ALA A 113 -4.92 -25.97 4.67
C ALA A 113 -5.46 -24.76 3.89
N GLU A 114 -6.77 -24.53 3.96
CA GLU A 114 -7.43 -23.40 3.30
C GLU A 114 -6.94 -22.07 3.87
N ARG A 115 -6.96 -21.92 5.18
CA ARG A 115 -6.43 -20.75 5.88
C ARG A 115 -4.94 -20.48 5.54
N CYS A 116 -4.13 -21.52 5.44
CA CYS A 116 -2.75 -21.41 5.00
C CYS A 116 -2.67 -20.79 3.60
N ARG A 117 -3.46 -21.25 2.63
CA ARG A 117 -3.50 -20.74 1.27
C ARG A 117 -3.98 -19.30 1.19
N LEU A 118 -5.04 -18.96 1.95
CA LEU A 118 -5.55 -17.58 2.04
C LEU A 118 -4.48 -16.61 2.53
N LEU A 119 -3.76 -16.97 3.59
CA LEU A 119 -2.71 -16.13 4.15
C LEU A 119 -1.47 -16.04 3.25
N GLN A 120 -1.11 -17.11 2.52
CA GLN A 120 -0.05 -17.03 1.50
C GLN A 120 -0.43 -16.09 0.36
N ALA A 121 -1.66 -16.21 -0.15
CA ALA A 121 -2.15 -15.29 -1.18
C ALA A 121 -2.20 -13.84 -0.68
N ALA A 122 -2.71 -13.60 0.53
CA ALA A 122 -2.74 -12.28 1.14
C ALA A 122 -1.33 -11.67 1.26
N THR A 123 -0.34 -12.49 1.64
CA THR A 123 1.07 -12.07 1.70
C THR A 123 1.56 -11.53 0.36
N ALA A 124 1.26 -12.24 -0.74
CA ALA A 124 1.64 -11.79 -2.09
C ALA A 124 0.96 -10.45 -2.44
N PHE A 125 -0.32 -10.27 -2.11
CA PHE A 125 -1.02 -9.02 -2.36
C PHE A 125 -0.52 -7.85 -1.52
N PHE A 126 -0.03 -8.08 -0.28
CA PHE A 126 0.66 -7.05 0.49
C PHE A 126 1.98 -6.62 -0.16
N TRP A 127 2.73 -7.55 -0.75
CA TRP A 127 3.94 -7.22 -1.53
C TRP A 127 3.62 -6.43 -2.79
N PHE A 128 2.56 -6.77 -3.51
CA PHE A 128 2.10 -5.98 -4.66
C PHE A 128 1.64 -4.58 -4.24
N ALA A 129 0.86 -4.48 -3.16
CA ALA A 129 0.44 -3.19 -2.62
C ALA A 129 1.66 -2.33 -2.22
N PHE A 130 2.63 -2.91 -1.51
CA PHE A 130 3.89 -2.24 -1.17
C PHE A 130 4.58 -1.67 -2.42
N ALA A 131 4.76 -2.47 -3.47
CA ALA A 131 5.41 -2.03 -4.71
C ALA A 131 4.63 -0.89 -5.40
N LEU A 132 3.30 -0.97 -5.42
CA LEU A 132 2.46 0.06 -6.03
C LEU A 132 2.46 1.38 -5.24
N PHE A 133 2.45 1.33 -3.90
CA PHE A 133 2.58 2.53 -3.07
C PHE A 133 3.98 3.16 -3.20
N ALA A 134 5.04 2.35 -3.24
CA ALA A 134 6.40 2.82 -3.47
C ALA A 134 6.54 3.48 -4.86
N ALA A 135 5.93 2.90 -5.90
CA ALA A 135 5.89 3.50 -7.23
C ALA A 135 5.14 4.84 -7.26
N SER A 136 4.03 4.96 -6.51
CA SER A 136 3.29 6.22 -6.38
C SER A 136 4.18 7.33 -5.78
N ILE A 137 4.87 7.04 -4.69
CA ILE A 137 5.81 7.97 -4.05
C ILE A 137 6.93 8.36 -5.02
N ALA A 138 7.53 7.41 -5.73
CA ALA A 138 8.59 7.69 -6.70
C ALA A 138 8.11 8.64 -7.80
N MET A 139 6.90 8.45 -8.30
CA MET A 139 6.30 9.34 -9.30
C MET A 139 6.05 10.76 -8.76
N ASP A 140 5.64 10.88 -7.50
CA ASP A 140 5.44 12.18 -6.86
C ASP A 140 6.76 12.96 -6.73
N PHE A 141 7.84 12.27 -6.39
CA PHE A 141 9.18 12.89 -6.34
C PHE A 141 9.67 13.33 -7.71
N ILE A 142 9.50 12.51 -8.74
CA ILE A 142 9.92 12.83 -10.11
C ILE A 142 9.09 13.99 -10.66
N GLY A 143 7.77 13.97 -10.48
CA GLY A 143 6.86 15.03 -10.91
C GLY A 143 7.05 16.35 -10.15
N GLY A 144 7.30 16.29 -8.84
CA GLY A 144 7.55 17.44 -7.99
C GLY A 144 8.88 18.13 -8.30
N GLY A 145 9.93 17.35 -8.57
CA GLY A 145 11.26 17.88 -8.93
C GLY A 145 11.26 18.69 -10.22
N SER A 146 10.52 18.27 -11.23
CA SER A 146 10.39 19.00 -12.50
C SER A 146 9.70 20.35 -12.35
N ASN A 147 8.70 20.46 -11.47
CA ASN A 147 8.00 21.71 -11.20
C ASN A 147 8.85 22.70 -10.39
N MET A 148 9.70 22.22 -9.49
CA MET A 148 10.61 23.05 -8.71
C MET A 148 11.73 23.63 -9.57
N ALA A 149 12.30 22.84 -10.50
CA ALA A 149 13.29 23.30 -11.47
C ALA A 149 12.71 24.34 -12.43
N ARG A 150 11.46 24.17 -12.85
CA ARG A 150 10.78 25.13 -13.73
C ARG A 150 10.51 26.48 -13.04
N ARG A 151 10.14 26.46 -11.73
CA ARG A 151 9.95 27.68 -10.92
C ARG A 151 11.26 28.45 -10.70
N SER A 152 12.39 27.76 -10.53
CA SER A 152 13.68 28.40 -10.33
C SER A 152 14.18 29.12 -11.62
N ASN A 153 13.90 28.56 -12.80
CA ASN A 153 14.24 29.18 -14.07
C ASN A 153 13.40 30.41 -14.40
N VAL A 154 12.11 30.42 -14.05
CA VAL A 154 11.24 31.58 -14.24
C VAL A 154 11.66 32.76 -13.34
N ARG A 155 12.21 32.47 -12.17
CA ARG A 155 12.67 33.50 -11.23
C ARG A 155 14.01 34.17 -11.67
N LYS A 156 14.78 33.50 -12.55
CA LYS A 156 16.04 34.01 -13.09
C LYS A 156 15.88 34.92 -14.32
N SER A 157 14.73 34.91 -14.97
CA SER A 157 14.39 35.75 -16.12
C SER A 157 13.54 36.97 -15.74
N GLY A 158 13.86 37.63 -14.63
CA GLY A 158 13.28 38.92 -14.30
C GLY A 158 13.77 39.98 -15.32
N PRO A 159 12.89 40.87 -15.79
CA PRO A 159 13.30 41.90 -16.74
C PRO A 159 14.35 42.82 -16.11
N THR A 160 15.50 42.92 -16.75
CA THR A 160 16.46 44.00 -16.49
C THR A 160 15.78 45.31 -16.86
N MET A 161 15.35 46.08 -15.87
CA MET A 161 14.99 47.48 -16.12
C MET A 161 16.25 48.22 -16.58
N SER A 162 16.34 48.53 -17.87
CA SER A 162 17.26 49.57 -18.36
C SER A 162 16.73 50.91 -17.89
N GLN A 163 17.41 51.52 -16.93
CA GLN A 163 17.23 52.94 -16.63
C GLN A 163 17.83 53.74 -17.78
N VAL A 164 17.01 54.59 -18.40
CA VAL A 164 17.43 55.77 -19.21
C VAL A 164 17.38 56.98 -18.32
#